data_d9f8d6a6925f00c64f892bfdeda98d33
#
_entry.id   d9f8d6a6925f00c64f892bfdeda98d33
#
_cell.length_a   1.000
_cell.length_b   1.000
_cell.length_c   1.000
_cell.angle_alpha   90.00
_cell.angle_beta   90.00
_cell.angle_gamma   90.00
#
_symmetry.space_group_name_H-M   'P 1'
#
loop_
_entity.id
_entity.type
_entity.pdbx_description
1 polymer ?
#
loop_
_entity_poly.entity_id
_entity_poly.type
_entity_poly.pdbx_seq_one_letter_code
_entity_poly.pdbx_strand_id
1 'polypeptide(L)'
;MFMPSLTTILSVAFLGYMANSMWNIVQLYIPPSCPAGEKTCISNLVSPESSVSLLVFTTVKSRPQAGSDLKFLSRLDVVADESKEQSVKVKLPKSVTKNGTLFLSVFACHPGLGDKLDMTDDAWWHQVINRPQTSYTLTRLTQHHIPEAETFNLLGGGEEALDKKPKASVDRTRPVTHLRSKMIVSLMTDQVKMSLKQVPGELGHVMQLTKDKKQFLPILYVDELSMRLRDLVIVNATDKEADLTLLYQPISMGKLRLFMQFNSALGSMHGMGFTDKDTDEVKGIFADTNLVLLLVTFGVSAVHLLFDFLAFKSDINFWRGKKSMEGLSRKTILWRAFSQSVIFLYLMDEETSLLVLIPAGVGAIIEIWKVTKALHVSISFSGISFGEDSKVEANTAELDGVAMRYLS
;
A
#
# COMPACT_ATOMS: atom_id res chain seq x y z
N MET A 1 40.78 12.23 22.46
CA MET A 1 39.31 12.14 22.33
C MET A 1 39.01 11.84 20.85
N PHE A 2 38.70 10.57 20.50
CA PHE A 2 38.40 10.21 19.10
C PHE A 2 37.06 10.83 18.72
N MET A 3 37.05 11.88 17.90
CA MET A 3 35.82 12.33 17.26
C MET A 3 35.37 11.30 16.25
N PRO A 4 34.16 10.71 16.41
CA PRO A 4 33.65 9.77 15.45
C PRO A 4 33.49 10.45 14.08
N SER A 5 33.76 9.71 13.01
CA SER A 5 33.58 10.25 11.66
C SER A 5 32.08 10.59 11.43
N LEU A 6 31.80 11.62 10.63
CA LEU A 6 30.43 11.99 10.26
C LEU A 6 29.59 10.79 9.80
N THR A 7 30.23 9.85 9.10
CA THR A 7 29.56 8.61 8.64
C THR A 7 29.17 7.71 9.80
N THR A 8 30.07 7.55 10.78
CA THR A 8 29.77 6.74 11.97
C THR A 8 28.55 7.32 12.69
N ILE A 9 28.50 8.65 12.83
CA ILE A 9 27.35 9.34 13.43
C ILE A 9 26.09 9.08 12.64
N LEU A 10 26.12 9.26 11.30
CA LEU A 10 24.97 9.01 10.43
C LEU A 10 24.50 7.55 10.46
N SER A 11 25.46 6.59 10.45
CA SER A 11 25.10 5.16 10.52
C SER A 11 24.46 4.80 11.86
N VAL A 12 24.98 5.31 12.97
CA VAL A 12 24.40 5.08 14.30
C VAL A 12 23.01 5.73 14.40
N ALA A 13 22.84 6.96 13.89
CA ALA A 13 21.55 7.65 13.85
C ALA A 13 20.53 6.89 13.01
N PHE A 14 20.93 6.37 11.84
CA PHE A 14 20.08 5.54 10.99
C PHE A 14 19.64 4.25 11.71
N LEU A 15 20.57 3.51 12.30
CA LEU A 15 20.24 2.28 13.04
C LEU A 15 19.35 2.58 14.25
N GLY A 16 19.60 3.67 14.96
CA GLY A 16 18.76 4.13 16.07
C GLY A 16 17.35 4.49 15.61
N TYR A 17 17.21 5.18 14.47
CA TYR A 17 15.91 5.49 13.87
C TYR A 17 15.15 4.22 13.47
N MET A 18 15.83 3.26 12.83
CA MET A 18 15.21 2.01 12.43
C MET A 18 14.75 1.18 13.63
N ALA A 19 15.60 1.08 14.66
CA ALA A 19 15.22 0.39 15.91
C ALA A 19 14.02 1.05 16.59
N ASN A 20 13.98 2.38 16.64
CA ASN A 20 12.85 3.12 17.17
C ASN A 20 11.58 2.91 16.33
N SER A 21 11.69 2.89 14.99
CA SER A 21 10.56 2.63 14.10
C SER A 21 9.99 1.24 14.30
N MET A 22 10.83 0.23 14.41
CA MET A 22 10.41 -1.14 14.74
C MET A 22 9.75 -1.22 16.12
N TRP A 23 10.30 -0.52 17.11
CA TRP A 23 9.70 -0.46 18.45
C TRP A 23 8.31 0.17 18.42
N ASN A 24 8.10 1.24 17.64
CA ASN A 24 6.79 1.86 17.48
C ASN A 24 5.76 0.89 16.86
N ILE A 25 6.17 0.05 15.89
CA ILE A 25 5.29 -1.00 15.34
C ILE A 25 4.92 -2.02 16.42
N VAL A 26 5.88 -2.47 17.23
CA VAL A 26 5.61 -3.40 18.34
C VAL A 26 4.64 -2.79 19.35
N GLN A 27 4.76 -1.50 19.66
CA GLN A 27 3.84 -0.79 20.57
C GLN A 27 2.38 -0.75 20.07
N LEU A 28 2.13 -0.86 18.74
CA LEU A 28 0.77 -0.98 18.24
C LEU A 28 0.07 -2.26 18.71
N TYR A 29 0.85 -3.32 18.93
CA TYR A 29 0.34 -4.62 19.41
C TYR A 29 0.17 -4.70 20.93
N ILE A 30 0.77 -3.79 21.67
CA ILE A 30 0.58 -3.72 23.12
C ILE A 30 -0.78 -3.07 23.39
N PRO A 31 -1.75 -3.81 23.97
CA PRO A 31 -3.06 -3.24 24.25
C PRO A 31 -2.93 -2.14 25.31
N PRO A 32 -3.63 -1.01 25.14
CA PRO A 32 -3.69 0.00 26.18
C PRO A 32 -4.34 -0.61 27.44
N SER A 33 -3.79 -0.29 28.60
CA SER A 33 -4.27 -0.78 29.88
C SER A 33 -5.04 0.29 30.65
N CYS A 34 -5.91 -0.15 31.56
CA CYS A 34 -6.54 0.76 32.50
C CYS A 34 -5.76 0.77 33.81
N PRO A 35 -5.19 1.90 34.24
CA PRO A 35 -4.50 2.01 35.53
C PRO A 35 -5.40 1.66 36.71
N ALA A 36 -4.84 1.01 37.71
CA ALA A 36 -5.56 0.66 38.92
C ALA A 36 -6.10 1.92 39.64
N GLY A 37 -7.41 1.95 39.92
CA GLY A 37 -8.06 3.09 40.58
C GLY A 37 -8.69 4.13 39.63
N GLU A 38 -8.53 4.02 38.31
CA GLU A 38 -9.20 4.90 37.37
C GLU A 38 -10.67 4.51 37.16
N LYS A 39 -11.58 5.49 37.33
CA LYS A 39 -13.04 5.30 37.21
C LYS A 39 -13.55 5.39 35.77
N THR A 40 -12.73 5.86 34.84
CA THR A 40 -13.09 6.14 33.46
C THR A 40 -12.59 5.05 32.47
N CYS A 41 -12.64 3.80 32.90
CA CYS A 41 -12.27 2.69 32.03
C CYS A 41 -13.44 2.24 31.17
N ILE A 42 -13.12 1.97 29.91
CA ILE A 42 -14.06 1.45 28.90
C ILE A 42 -13.63 0.06 28.45
N SER A 43 -14.59 -0.80 28.13
CA SER A 43 -14.36 -2.16 27.63
C SER A 43 -15.10 -2.40 26.31
N ASN A 44 -14.69 -3.43 25.57
CA ASN A 44 -15.40 -3.87 24.38
C ASN A 44 -16.80 -4.40 24.76
N LEU A 45 -17.82 -4.07 23.95
CA LEU A 45 -19.18 -4.57 24.09
C LEU A 45 -19.31 -6.01 23.61
N VAL A 46 -18.57 -6.36 22.54
CA VAL A 46 -18.64 -7.68 21.90
C VAL A 46 -17.57 -8.58 22.48
N SER A 47 -17.95 -9.80 22.94
CA SER A 47 -17.01 -10.84 23.32
C SER A 47 -16.72 -11.77 22.13
N PRO A 48 -15.58 -12.51 22.12
CA PRO A 48 -15.24 -13.44 21.04
C PRO A 48 -16.31 -14.50 20.77
N GLU A 49 -17.00 -14.95 21.77
CA GLU A 49 -18.08 -15.95 21.68
C GLU A 49 -19.44 -15.37 21.29
N SER A 50 -19.54 -14.04 21.17
CA SER A 50 -20.82 -13.41 20.84
C SER A 50 -21.21 -13.67 19.40
N SER A 51 -22.47 -13.95 19.15
CA SER A 51 -23.03 -13.93 17.80
C SER A 51 -23.34 -12.49 17.40
N VAL A 52 -23.00 -12.13 16.16
CA VAL A 52 -23.24 -10.81 15.57
C VAL A 52 -23.88 -10.98 14.21
N SER A 53 -24.91 -10.20 13.92
CA SER A 53 -25.52 -10.14 12.59
C SER A 53 -24.97 -8.93 11.82
N LEU A 54 -24.33 -9.19 10.68
CA LEU A 54 -23.88 -8.16 9.75
C LEU A 54 -24.95 -7.98 8.67
N LEU A 55 -25.56 -6.81 8.64
CA LEU A 55 -26.52 -6.43 7.61
C LEU A 55 -25.79 -5.60 6.55
N VAL A 56 -25.81 -6.06 5.32
CA VAL A 56 -25.06 -5.47 4.21
C VAL A 56 -26.02 -4.84 3.22
N PHE A 57 -25.75 -3.58 2.88
CA PHE A 57 -26.55 -2.78 1.95
C PHE A 57 -25.66 -2.15 0.89
N THR A 58 -26.27 -1.80 -0.25
CA THR A 58 -25.63 -1.00 -1.29
C THR A 58 -26.34 0.35 -1.43
N THR A 59 -25.59 1.41 -1.72
CA THR A 59 -26.10 2.74 -1.96
C THR A 59 -25.27 3.51 -2.98
N VAL A 60 -25.91 4.40 -3.71
CA VAL A 60 -25.23 5.34 -4.62
C VAL A 60 -24.90 6.68 -3.93
N LYS A 61 -25.40 6.88 -2.71
CA LYS A 61 -25.19 8.11 -1.95
C LYS A 61 -23.99 7.96 -1.02
N SER A 62 -23.09 8.93 -1.01
CA SER A 62 -21.94 8.98 -0.09
C SER A 62 -22.35 9.25 1.36
N ARG A 63 -23.58 9.75 1.60
CA ARG A 63 -24.16 9.98 2.92
C ARG A 63 -25.64 9.63 2.86
N PRO A 64 -26.00 8.35 3.09
CA PRO A 64 -27.41 7.96 3.16
C PRO A 64 -28.09 8.62 4.38
N GLN A 65 -29.29 9.16 4.19
CA GLN A 65 -30.04 9.84 5.24
C GLN A 65 -31.31 9.10 5.64
N ALA A 66 -31.78 8.18 4.78
CA ALA A 66 -33.01 7.42 4.99
C ALA A 66 -32.78 5.94 4.60
N GLY A 67 -33.63 5.06 5.09
CA GLY A 67 -33.63 3.64 4.73
C GLY A 67 -33.84 3.40 3.24
N SER A 68 -34.65 4.22 2.57
CA SER A 68 -34.90 4.19 1.13
C SER A 68 -33.64 4.44 0.28
N ASP A 69 -32.59 5.06 0.85
CA ASP A 69 -31.30 5.26 0.18
C ASP A 69 -30.46 3.99 0.11
N LEU A 70 -30.79 3.00 0.92
CA LEU A 70 -30.05 1.75 1.10
C LEU A 70 -30.85 0.59 0.48
N LYS A 71 -30.18 -0.21 -0.34
CA LYS A 71 -30.73 -1.43 -0.90
C LYS A 71 -30.12 -2.62 -0.17
N PHE A 72 -30.95 -3.43 0.45
CA PHE A 72 -30.52 -4.65 1.12
C PHE A 72 -29.85 -5.60 0.14
N LEU A 73 -28.67 -6.09 0.52
CA LEU A 73 -27.87 -7.01 -0.27
C LEU A 73 -27.85 -8.39 0.36
N SER A 74 -27.41 -8.49 1.61
CA SER A 74 -27.23 -9.76 2.31
C SER A 74 -27.19 -9.58 3.82
N ARG A 75 -27.40 -10.71 4.52
CA ARG A 75 -27.21 -10.85 5.95
C ARG A 75 -26.20 -11.96 6.22
N LEU A 76 -25.21 -11.67 7.04
CA LEU A 76 -24.27 -12.66 7.56
C LEU A 76 -24.43 -12.75 9.08
N ASP A 77 -24.86 -13.91 9.58
CA ASP A 77 -24.81 -14.22 11.00
C ASP A 77 -23.50 -14.94 11.26
N VAL A 78 -22.69 -14.38 12.13
CA VAL A 78 -21.33 -14.82 12.44
C VAL A 78 -21.10 -14.90 13.93
N VAL A 79 -20.25 -15.83 14.35
CA VAL A 79 -19.62 -15.80 15.67
C VAL A 79 -18.43 -14.83 15.56
N ALA A 80 -18.27 -13.95 16.54
CA ALA A 80 -17.33 -12.83 16.43
C ALA A 80 -15.88 -13.26 16.14
N ASP A 81 -15.47 -14.45 16.59
CA ASP A 81 -14.10 -14.97 16.41
C ASP A 81 -13.95 -15.97 15.23
N GLU A 82 -15.02 -16.23 14.48
CA GLU A 82 -14.99 -17.17 13.35
C GLU A 82 -15.05 -16.44 12.01
N SER A 83 -14.21 -16.84 11.06
CA SER A 83 -14.27 -16.30 9.68
C SER A 83 -15.41 -16.94 8.89
N LYS A 84 -16.07 -16.15 8.07
CA LYS A 84 -17.17 -16.61 7.20
C LYS A 84 -17.12 -15.92 5.83
N GLU A 85 -17.28 -16.70 4.80
CA GLU A 85 -17.32 -16.23 3.41
C GLU A 85 -18.71 -16.45 2.81
N GLN A 86 -19.18 -15.47 2.03
CA GLN A 86 -20.44 -15.53 1.30
C GLN A 86 -20.32 -14.81 -0.04
N SER A 87 -20.71 -15.47 -1.12
CA SER A 87 -20.84 -14.83 -2.43
C SER A 87 -22.26 -14.29 -2.60
N VAL A 88 -22.36 -13.05 -3.07
CA VAL A 88 -23.63 -12.36 -3.28
C VAL A 88 -23.64 -11.65 -4.64
N LYS A 89 -24.80 -11.54 -5.27
CA LYS A 89 -24.97 -10.80 -6.52
C LYS A 89 -25.39 -9.37 -6.23
N VAL A 90 -24.55 -8.43 -6.64
CA VAL A 90 -24.79 -6.99 -6.48
C VAL A 90 -25.52 -6.48 -7.72
N LYS A 91 -26.70 -5.87 -7.55
CA LYS A 91 -27.40 -5.18 -8.64
C LYS A 91 -26.70 -3.86 -8.94
N LEU A 92 -26.37 -3.65 -10.22
CA LEU A 92 -25.69 -2.45 -10.69
C LEU A 92 -26.73 -1.42 -11.19
N PRO A 93 -26.89 -0.28 -10.49
CA PRO A 93 -27.75 0.80 -10.97
C PRO A 93 -27.21 1.40 -12.27
N LYS A 94 -28.11 1.95 -13.10
CA LYS A 94 -27.72 2.63 -14.36
C LYS A 94 -26.74 3.80 -14.17
N SER A 95 -26.71 4.41 -13.01
CA SER A 95 -25.71 5.44 -12.69
C SER A 95 -24.30 4.88 -12.62
N VAL A 96 -24.14 3.68 -12.04
CA VAL A 96 -22.84 3.00 -11.87
C VAL A 96 -22.29 2.52 -13.21
N THR A 97 -23.15 1.97 -14.09
CA THR A 97 -22.73 1.57 -15.45
C THR A 97 -22.40 2.79 -16.35
N LYS A 98 -22.68 4.01 -15.90
CA LYS A 98 -22.31 5.29 -16.55
C LYS A 98 -21.22 6.05 -15.76
N ASN A 99 -20.25 5.33 -15.23
CA ASN A 99 -19.15 5.89 -14.41
C ASN A 99 -19.60 6.53 -13.08
N GLY A 100 -20.67 6.00 -12.46
CA GLY A 100 -21.07 6.40 -11.10
C GLY A 100 -20.38 5.57 -10.02
N THR A 101 -20.47 6.04 -8.78
CA THR A 101 -19.90 5.36 -7.62
C THR A 101 -20.97 4.55 -6.89
N LEU A 102 -20.63 3.33 -6.50
CA LEU A 102 -21.44 2.48 -5.61
C LEU A 102 -20.72 2.34 -4.27
N PHE A 103 -21.47 2.44 -3.21
CA PHE A 103 -20.98 2.26 -1.84
C PHE A 103 -21.59 1.00 -1.23
N LEU A 104 -20.83 0.38 -0.35
CA LEU A 104 -21.26 -0.70 0.53
C LEU A 104 -21.42 -0.15 1.94
N SER A 105 -22.57 -0.38 2.57
CA SER A 105 -22.81 -0.05 3.96
C SER A 105 -23.02 -1.33 4.75
N VAL A 106 -22.27 -1.49 5.84
CA VAL A 106 -22.34 -2.68 6.72
C VAL A 106 -22.72 -2.23 8.12
N PHE A 107 -23.75 -2.86 8.66
CA PHE A 107 -24.22 -2.64 10.03
C PHE A 107 -23.95 -3.89 10.86
N ALA A 108 -23.30 -3.74 12.01
CA ALA A 108 -23.18 -4.80 13.01
C ALA A 108 -24.26 -4.64 14.07
N CYS A 109 -25.10 -5.66 14.22
CA CYS A 109 -26.25 -5.67 15.11
C CYS A 109 -26.22 -6.91 15.99
N HIS A 110 -26.98 -6.86 17.10
CA HIS A 110 -27.22 -8.04 17.91
C HIS A 110 -28.05 -9.07 17.13
N PRO A 111 -27.78 -10.40 17.29
CA PRO A 111 -28.57 -11.46 16.66
C PRO A 111 -30.06 -11.33 16.98
N GLY A 112 -30.90 -11.68 16.05
CA GLY A 112 -32.35 -11.60 16.17
C GLY A 112 -32.95 -10.20 15.94
N LEU A 113 -32.12 -9.17 15.74
CA LEU A 113 -32.63 -7.87 15.26
C LEU A 113 -32.99 -7.96 13.78
N GLY A 114 -32.14 -8.59 12.97
CA GLY A 114 -32.37 -8.74 11.55
C GLY A 114 -33.63 -9.53 11.20
N ASP A 115 -34.06 -10.49 12.04
CA ASP A 115 -35.29 -11.29 11.82
C ASP A 115 -36.58 -10.48 12.06
N LYS A 116 -36.49 -9.40 12.83
CA LYS A 116 -37.62 -8.57 13.23
C LYS A 116 -37.74 -7.29 12.42
N LEU A 117 -36.78 -7.02 11.54
CA LEU A 117 -36.75 -5.81 10.73
C LEU A 117 -37.49 -6.05 9.41
N ASP A 118 -38.61 -5.34 9.24
CA ASP A 118 -39.22 -5.23 7.92
C ASP A 118 -38.43 -4.19 7.11
N MET A 119 -37.62 -4.69 6.16
CA MET A 119 -36.76 -3.85 5.33
C MET A 119 -37.50 -3.22 4.14
N THR A 120 -38.83 -3.42 4.04
CA THR A 120 -39.68 -2.79 3.04
C THR A 120 -40.10 -1.39 3.41
N ASP A 121 -40.10 -1.07 4.71
CA ASP A 121 -40.50 0.24 5.25
C ASP A 121 -39.28 1.00 5.79
N ASP A 122 -39.18 2.31 5.61
CA ASP A 122 -38.12 3.18 6.10
C ASP A 122 -37.98 3.18 7.64
N ALA A 123 -38.93 2.65 8.36
CA ALA A 123 -38.90 2.54 9.81
C ALA A 123 -37.73 1.73 10.37
N TRP A 124 -37.21 0.72 9.59
CA TRP A 124 -36.07 -0.08 10.00
C TRP A 124 -34.82 0.77 10.22
N TRP A 125 -34.62 1.79 9.39
CA TRP A 125 -33.45 2.68 9.46
C TRP A 125 -33.32 3.33 10.83
N HIS A 126 -34.43 3.90 11.33
CA HIS A 126 -34.50 4.52 12.66
C HIS A 126 -34.35 3.49 13.78
N GLN A 127 -34.82 2.26 13.57
CA GLN A 127 -34.69 1.18 14.54
C GLN A 127 -33.22 0.68 14.64
N VAL A 128 -32.46 0.69 13.55
CA VAL A 128 -31.07 0.24 13.52
C VAL A 128 -30.13 1.36 14.01
N ILE A 129 -30.22 2.55 13.44
CA ILE A 129 -29.29 3.66 13.77
C ILE A 129 -29.47 4.18 15.20
N ASN A 130 -30.72 4.25 15.71
CA ASN A 130 -30.96 4.77 17.04
C ASN A 130 -30.70 3.74 18.15
N ARG A 131 -30.37 2.49 17.82
CA ARG A 131 -30.03 1.49 18.84
C ARG A 131 -28.63 1.70 19.39
N PRO A 132 -28.47 1.67 20.72
CA PRO A 132 -27.20 1.95 21.38
C PRO A 132 -26.13 0.87 21.18
N GLN A 133 -26.41 -0.19 20.45
CA GLN A 133 -25.53 -1.36 20.25
C GLN A 133 -25.23 -1.64 18.78
N THR A 134 -25.59 -0.72 17.89
CA THR A 134 -25.37 -0.87 16.45
C THR A 134 -24.23 0.04 16.00
N SER A 135 -23.25 -0.52 15.33
CA SER A 135 -22.22 0.23 14.62
C SER A 135 -22.37 0.05 13.12
N TYR A 136 -21.96 1.04 12.34
CA TYR A 136 -21.99 0.93 10.89
C TYR A 136 -20.72 1.50 10.26
N THR A 137 -20.42 1.01 9.07
CA THR A 137 -19.34 1.54 8.22
C THR A 137 -19.85 1.71 6.79
N LEU A 138 -19.31 2.69 6.08
CA LEU A 138 -19.61 2.96 4.68
C LEU A 138 -18.30 2.99 3.90
N THR A 139 -18.18 2.18 2.86
CA THR A 139 -17.00 2.13 2.02
C THR A 139 -17.36 2.15 0.54
N ARG A 140 -16.41 2.55 -0.32
CA ARG A 140 -16.60 2.51 -1.77
C ARG A 140 -16.47 1.09 -2.28
N LEU A 141 -17.49 0.61 -3.00
CA LEU A 141 -17.47 -0.68 -3.68
C LEU A 141 -16.89 -0.55 -5.10
N THR A 142 -16.96 0.63 -5.70
CA THR A 142 -16.42 0.89 -7.02
C THR A 142 -15.25 1.85 -6.98
N GLN A 143 -14.29 1.66 -7.88
CA GLN A 143 -13.15 2.54 -8.13
C GLN A 143 -13.12 2.94 -9.60
N HIS A 144 -12.55 4.12 -9.89
CA HIS A 144 -12.34 4.60 -11.25
C HIS A 144 -10.86 4.44 -11.58
N HIS A 145 -10.57 3.62 -12.58
CA HIS A 145 -9.20 3.36 -12.99
C HIS A 145 -9.12 3.31 -14.53
N ILE A 146 -7.97 3.69 -15.09
CA ILE A 146 -7.72 3.55 -16.52
C ILE A 146 -7.41 2.07 -16.77
N PRO A 147 -8.16 1.38 -17.68
CA PRO A 147 -7.94 -0.03 -17.94
C PRO A 147 -6.52 -0.26 -18.45
N GLU A 148 -5.78 -1.16 -17.80
CA GLU A 148 -4.48 -1.58 -18.30
C GLU A 148 -4.62 -2.28 -19.66
N ALA A 149 -3.62 -2.11 -20.53
CA ALA A 149 -3.54 -2.85 -21.78
C ALA A 149 -3.43 -4.35 -21.47
N GLU A 150 -4.30 -5.19 -22.05
CA GLU A 150 -4.12 -6.64 -21.96
C GLU A 150 -2.76 -6.99 -22.58
N THR A 151 -1.85 -7.54 -21.77
CA THR A 151 -0.57 -8.04 -22.27
C THR A 151 -0.86 -9.21 -23.23
N PHE A 152 -0.56 -8.99 -24.49
CA PHE A 152 -0.73 -10.04 -25.52
C PHE A 152 0.41 -11.04 -25.33
N ASN A 153 0.09 -12.25 -24.94
CA ASN A 153 1.08 -13.29 -24.73
C ASN A 153 1.47 -13.88 -26.11
N LEU A 154 2.48 -13.28 -26.75
CA LEU A 154 2.99 -13.66 -28.07
C LEU A 154 3.52 -15.11 -28.14
N LEU A 155 3.86 -15.71 -26.99
CA LEU A 155 4.44 -17.06 -26.88
C LEU A 155 3.41 -18.14 -26.53
N GLY A 156 2.19 -17.77 -26.13
CA GLY A 156 1.08 -18.68 -25.88
C GLY A 156 0.40 -19.02 -27.19
N GLY A 157 0.92 -19.98 -27.93
CA GLY A 157 0.35 -20.48 -29.20
C GLY A 157 -1.10 -20.89 -29.03
N GLY A 158 -1.95 -20.20 -29.69
CA GLY A 158 -3.19 -20.51 -30.37
C GLY A 158 -4.13 -21.48 -29.76
N GLU A 159 -5.04 -21.63 -29.29
CA GLU A 159 -6.36 -22.33 -29.30
C GLU A 159 -7.37 -21.75 -28.29
N GLU A 160 -6.90 -21.11 -27.20
CA GLU A 160 -7.82 -20.42 -26.26
C GLU A 160 -8.24 -18.98 -26.66
N ALA A 161 -7.63 -18.41 -27.68
CA ALA A 161 -7.90 -17.05 -28.13
C ALA A 161 -9.15 -16.91 -29.05
N LEU A 162 -9.68 -18.01 -29.56
CA LEU A 162 -10.77 -18.00 -30.55
C LEU A 162 -12.18 -17.95 -29.95
N ASP A 163 -12.35 -18.24 -28.66
CA ASP A 163 -13.68 -18.28 -28.02
C ASP A 163 -14.02 -17.08 -27.14
N LYS A 164 -13.11 -16.11 -26.96
CA LYS A 164 -13.44 -14.85 -26.29
C LYS A 164 -14.07 -13.90 -27.31
N LYS A 165 -15.42 -13.82 -27.32
CA LYS A 165 -16.20 -12.77 -27.98
C LYS A 165 -15.49 -11.41 -27.72
N PRO A 166 -15.38 -10.54 -28.76
CA PRO A 166 -14.77 -9.22 -28.58
C PRO A 166 -15.56 -8.49 -27.49
N LYS A 167 -14.95 -8.33 -26.32
CA LYS A 167 -15.46 -7.44 -25.28
C LYS A 167 -15.54 -6.07 -25.92
N ALA A 168 -16.71 -5.41 -25.83
CA ALA A 168 -16.93 -4.07 -26.35
C ALA A 168 -15.71 -3.21 -26.07
N SER A 169 -15.22 -2.49 -27.06
CA SER A 169 -14.02 -1.67 -26.98
C SER A 169 -14.16 -0.65 -25.83
N VAL A 170 -13.60 -1.00 -24.69
CA VAL A 170 -13.54 -0.09 -23.55
C VAL A 170 -12.59 1.02 -23.93
N ASP A 171 -13.02 2.28 -23.82
CA ASP A 171 -12.18 3.45 -24.06
C ASP A 171 -11.03 3.45 -23.04
N ARG A 172 -9.82 3.13 -23.50
CA ARG A 172 -8.61 3.01 -22.68
C ARG A 172 -7.98 4.38 -22.34
N THR A 173 -8.56 5.46 -22.83
CA THR A 173 -8.06 6.82 -22.58
C THR A 173 -8.74 7.49 -21.39
N ARG A 174 -9.84 6.93 -20.89
CA ARG A 174 -10.64 7.52 -19.82
C ARG A 174 -10.80 6.55 -18.65
N PRO A 175 -10.82 7.05 -17.40
CA PRO A 175 -11.08 6.21 -16.25
C PRO A 175 -12.50 5.63 -16.34
N VAL A 176 -12.62 4.31 -16.22
CA VAL A 176 -13.89 3.58 -16.18
C VAL A 176 -14.14 3.00 -14.81
N THR A 177 -15.42 2.76 -14.49
CA THR A 177 -15.80 2.17 -13.21
C THR A 177 -15.39 0.71 -13.15
N HIS A 178 -14.63 0.36 -12.13
CA HIS A 178 -14.32 -1.02 -11.74
C HIS A 178 -15.01 -1.36 -10.44
N LEU A 179 -15.56 -2.57 -10.36
CA LEU A 179 -16.16 -3.13 -9.15
C LEU A 179 -15.13 -3.98 -8.43
N ARG A 180 -15.09 -3.87 -7.11
CA ARG A 180 -14.32 -4.76 -6.25
C ARG A 180 -15.00 -6.12 -6.19
N SER A 181 -14.30 -7.17 -6.61
CA SER A 181 -14.83 -8.54 -6.61
C SER A 181 -14.88 -9.17 -5.23
N LYS A 182 -14.04 -8.68 -4.30
CA LYS A 182 -13.93 -9.17 -2.92
C LYS A 182 -13.93 -8.01 -1.94
N MET A 183 -14.64 -8.18 -0.83
CA MET A 183 -14.68 -7.22 0.28
C MET A 183 -14.45 -7.96 1.58
N ILE A 184 -13.47 -7.51 2.37
CA ILE A 184 -13.18 -8.07 3.68
C ILE A 184 -13.71 -7.10 4.73
N VAL A 185 -14.63 -7.60 5.54
CA VAL A 185 -15.21 -6.87 6.68
C VAL A 185 -14.71 -7.51 7.95
N SER A 186 -14.09 -6.74 8.80
CA SER A 186 -13.53 -7.20 10.06
C SER A 186 -14.21 -6.55 11.25
N LEU A 187 -14.35 -7.30 12.32
CA LEU A 187 -14.83 -6.84 13.61
C LEU A 187 -13.71 -7.02 14.64
N MET A 188 -13.45 -6.00 15.44
CA MET A 188 -12.47 -6.12 16.53
C MET A 188 -13.06 -6.95 17.68
N THR A 189 -12.42 -8.09 17.97
CA THR A 189 -12.93 -9.09 18.95
C THR A 189 -12.17 -9.08 20.26
N ASP A 190 -10.99 -8.44 20.33
CA ASP A 190 -10.16 -8.42 21.54
C ASP A 190 -10.90 -7.82 22.73
N GLN A 191 -10.80 -8.51 23.88
CA GLN A 191 -11.31 -8.04 25.15
C GLN A 191 -10.31 -7.06 25.79
N VAL A 192 -10.38 -5.79 25.36
CA VAL A 192 -9.49 -4.75 25.86
C VAL A 192 -10.22 -3.84 26.83
N LYS A 193 -9.56 -3.56 27.95
CA LYS A 193 -10.01 -2.58 28.93
C LYS A 193 -9.02 -1.43 28.99
N MET A 194 -9.43 -0.23 28.58
CA MET A 194 -8.57 0.93 28.48
C MET A 194 -9.14 2.16 29.16
N SER A 195 -8.27 3.11 29.49
CA SER A 195 -8.70 4.41 29.99
C SER A 195 -9.27 5.26 28.85
N LEU A 196 -10.40 5.94 29.09
CA LEU A 196 -10.97 6.87 28.11
C LEU A 196 -10.03 8.03 27.78
N LYS A 197 -9.09 8.38 28.68
CA LYS A 197 -8.12 9.45 28.47
C LYS A 197 -6.92 9.02 27.62
N GLN A 198 -6.69 7.71 27.50
CA GLN A 198 -5.54 7.11 26.81
C GLN A 198 -5.97 6.27 25.60
N VAL A 199 -7.08 6.66 24.98
CA VAL A 199 -7.51 6.02 23.73
C VAL A 199 -6.49 6.32 22.64
N PRO A 200 -5.98 5.31 21.93
CA PRO A 200 -5.09 5.54 20.78
C PRO A 200 -5.74 6.47 19.74
N GLY A 201 -4.95 7.43 19.23
CA GLY A 201 -5.47 8.47 18.34
C GLY A 201 -6.14 7.92 17.07
N GLU A 202 -5.59 6.83 16.52
CA GLU A 202 -6.15 6.13 15.36
C GLU A 202 -7.54 5.54 15.62
N LEU A 203 -7.82 5.08 16.83
CA LEU A 203 -9.13 4.52 17.21
C LEU A 203 -10.16 5.60 17.54
N GLY A 204 -9.71 6.79 17.94
CA GLY A 204 -10.60 7.87 18.38
C GLY A 204 -11.62 8.31 17.32
N HIS A 205 -11.30 8.12 16.04
CA HIS A 205 -12.18 8.49 14.92
C HIS A 205 -13.25 7.44 14.58
N VAL A 206 -13.00 6.17 14.91
CA VAL A 206 -13.90 5.05 14.58
C VAL A 206 -14.63 4.49 15.78
N MET A 207 -14.10 4.75 16.99
CA MET A 207 -14.68 4.26 18.23
C MET A 207 -15.87 5.10 18.65
N GLN A 208 -17.01 4.44 18.82
CA GLN A 208 -18.22 5.05 19.36
C GLN A 208 -18.50 4.48 20.75
N LEU A 209 -18.88 5.32 21.68
CA LEU A 209 -19.19 4.92 23.05
C LEU A 209 -20.67 4.62 23.22
N THR A 210 -20.98 3.68 24.12
CA THR A 210 -22.35 3.48 24.59
C THR A 210 -22.84 4.71 25.37
N LYS A 211 -24.16 4.84 25.53
CA LYS A 211 -24.77 5.96 26.29
C LYS A 211 -24.19 6.08 27.71
N ASP A 212 -23.89 4.95 28.34
CA ASP A 212 -23.33 4.88 29.69
C ASP A 212 -21.83 5.17 29.76
N LYS A 213 -21.16 5.38 28.63
CA LYS A 213 -19.70 5.62 28.50
C LYS A 213 -18.81 4.60 29.21
N LYS A 214 -19.34 3.40 29.46
CA LYS A 214 -18.59 2.29 30.07
C LYS A 214 -18.05 1.30 29.08
N GLN A 215 -18.64 1.25 27.90
CA GLN A 215 -18.28 0.34 26.81
C GLN A 215 -18.20 1.09 25.50
N PHE A 216 -17.48 0.55 24.54
CA PHE A 216 -17.48 1.02 23.17
C PHE A 216 -18.21 0.03 22.25
N LEU A 217 -18.84 0.58 21.22
CA LEU A 217 -19.56 -0.20 20.22
C LEU A 217 -18.60 -1.06 19.42
N PRO A 218 -19.08 -2.15 18.79
CA PRO A 218 -18.28 -2.98 17.92
C PRO A 218 -17.55 -2.12 16.88
N ILE A 219 -16.22 -2.24 16.79
CA ILE A 219 -15.44 -1.52 15.80
C ILE A 219 -15.42 -2.34 14.52
N LEU A 220 -16.16 -1.85 13.51
CA LEU A 220 -16.15 -2.41 12.17
C LEU A 220 -15.04 -1.77 11.35
N TYR A 221 -14.29 -2.58 10.66
CA TYR A 221 -13.24 -2.18 9.75
C TYR A 221 -13.40 -2.88 8.41
N VAL A 222 -13.28 -2.13 7.33
CA VAL A 222 -13.21 -2.70 5.99
C VAL A 222 -11.75 -2.70 5.57
N ASP A 223 -11.24 -3.88 5.25
CA ASP A 223 -9.85 -4.03 4.86
C ASP A 223 -9.64 -3.52 3.43
N GLU A 224 -9.04 -2.34 3.33
CA GLU A 224 -8.66 -1.74 2.06
C GLU A 224 -7.24 -2.13 1.62
N LEU A 225 -6.42 -2.71 2.52
CA LEU A 225 -5.06 -3.11 2.21
C LEU A 225 -5.00 -4.40 1.40
N SER A 226 -5.90 -5.34 1.71
CA SER A 226 -5.99 -6.61 0.98
C SER A 226 -6.61 -6.47 -0.41
N MET A 227 -7.08 -5.27 -0.75
CA MET A 227 -7.66 -5.00 -2.07
C MET A 227 -6.61 -4.57 -3.06
N ARG A 228 -6.46 -5.35 -4.11
CA ARG A 228 -5.48 -5.16 -5.17
C ARG A 228 -6.14 -4.65 -6.45
N LEU A 229 -5.38 -3.93 -7.28
CA LEU A 229 -5.85 -3.49 -8.60
C LEU A 229 -6.24 -4.66 -9.49
N ARG A 230 -5.52 -5.79 -9.40
CA ARG A 230 -5.81 -7.03 -10.14
C ARG A 230 -7.18 -7.65 -9.82
N ASP A 231 -7.74 -7.34 -8.63
CA ASP A 231 -9.03 -7.89 -8.18
C ASP A 231 -10.22 -7.02 -8.62
N LEU A 232 -9.95 -5.95 -9.36
CA LEU A 232 -10.96 -5.06 -9.89
C LEU A 232 -11.55 -5.60 -11.19
N VAL A 233 -12.87 -5.64 -11.27
CA VAL A 233 -13.62 -6.09 -12.46
C VAL A 233 -14.24 -4.88 -13.15
N ILE A 234 -14.01 -4.75 -14.47
CA ILE A 234 -14.58 -3.66 -15.26
C ILE A 234 -16.10 -3.81 -15.31
N VAL A 235 -16.81 -2.71 -15.03
CA VAL A 235 -18.26 -2.65 -15.14
C VAL A 235 -18.64 -2.16 -16.55
N ASN A 236 -19.24 -3.05 -17.35
CA ASN A 236 -19.72 -2.68 -18.69
C ASN A 236 -21.12 -2.05 -18.62
N ALA A 237 -21.46 -1.27 -19.63
CA ALA A 237 -22.76 -0.60 -19.73
C ALA A 237 -23.96 -1.58 -19.79
N THR A 238 -23.71 -2.84 -20.18
CA THR A 238 -24.71 -3.91 -20.32
C THR A 238 -24.90 -4.71 -19.03
N ASP A 239 -23.99 -4.58 -18.07
CA ASP A 239 -23.97 -5.42 -16.88
C ASP A 239 -25.06 -4.95 -15.90
N LYS A 240 -25.97 -5.86 -15.55
CA LYS A 240 -27.05 -5.63 -14.62
C LYS A 240 -26.71 -6.06 -13.20
N GLU A 241 -25.89 -7.09 -13.09
CA GLU A 241 -25.46 -7.70 -11.82
C GLU A 241 -23.99 -8.06 -11.91
N ALA A 242 -23.32 -8.08 -10.77
CA ALA A 242 -21.94 -8.52 -10.64
C ALA A 242 -21.78 -9.36 -9.36
N ASP A 243 -20.87 -10.30 -9.39
CA ASP A 243 -20.57 -11.14 -8.23
C ASP A 243 -19.64 -10.41 -7.26
N LEU A 244 -19.98 -10.46 -5.97
CA LEU A 244 -19.21 -9.91 -4.88
C LEU A 244 -19.00 -10.99 -3.81
N THR A 245 -17.77 -11.25 -3.45
CA THR A 245 -17.42 -12.12 -2.33
C THR A 245 -17.25 -11.29 -1.07
N LEU A 246 -18.12 -11.50 -0.10
CA LEU A 246 -18.04 -10.90 1.23
C LEU A 246 -17.32 -11.89 2.15
N LEU A 247 -16.20 -11.48 2.71
CA LEU A 247 -15.43 -12.25 3.68
C LEU A 247 -15.45 -11.54 5.03
N TYR A 248 -16.00 -12.20 6.03
CA TYR A 248 -15.87 -11.76 7.41
C TYR A 248 -14.63 -12.38 8.05
N GLN A 249 -13.80 -11.57 8.71
CA GLN A 249 -12.64 -12.02 9.47
C GLN A 249 -12.53 -11.25 10.79
N PRO A 250 -12.34 -11.93 11.94
CA PRO A 250 -12.01 -11.25 13.19
C PRO A 250 -10.66 -10.55 13.06
N ILE A 251 -10.52 -9.41 13.70
CA ILE A 251 -9.27 -8.65 13.71
C ILE A 251 -8.88 -8.32 15.16
N SER A 252 -7.59 -8.53 15.48
CA SER A 252 -7.03 -8.09 16.75
C SER A 252 -6.84 -6.58 16.77
N MET A 253 -6.86 -5.97 17.95
CA MET A 253 -6.65 -4.54 18.12
C MET A 253 -5.31 -4.07 17.54
N GLY A 254 -4.25 -4.84 17.76
CA GLY A 254 -2.92 -4.50 17.22
C GLY A 254 -2.88 -4.50 15.71
N LYS A 255 -3.47 -5.52 15.07
CA LYS A 255 -3.58 -5.60 13.61
C LYS A 255 -4.46 -4.47 13.04
N LEU A 256 -5.59 -4.15 13.72
CA LEU A 256 -6.47 -3.05 13.33
C LEU A 256 -5.71 -1.72 13.35
N ARG A 257 -5.01 -1.41 14.45
CA ARG A 257 -4.21 -0.18 14.60
C ARG A 257 -3.13 -0.08 13.53
N LEU A 258 -2.42 -1.18 13.27
CA LEU A 258 -1.42 -1.25 12.21
C LEU A 258 -2.03 -0.94 10.84
N PHE A 259 -3.16 -1.56 10.51
CA PHE A 259 -3.83 -1.37 9.22
C PHE A 259 -4.33 0.09 9.04
N MET A 260 -4.85 0.69 10.10
CA MET A 260 -5.29 2.09 10.07
C MET A 260 -4.12 3.05 9.86
N GLN A 261 -3.00 2.85 10.56
CA GLN A 261 -1.78 3.64 10.37
C GLN A 261 -1.22 3.48 8.96
N PHE A 262 -1.24 2.26 8.45
CA PHE A 262 -0.75 1.97 7.12
C PHE A 262 -1.61 2.63 6.03
N ASN A 263 -2.94 2.58 6.15
CA ASN A 263 -3.85 3.30 5.24
C ASN A 263 -3.60 4.81 5.25
N SER A 264 -3.32 5.39 6.42
CA SER A 264 -2.95 6.80 6.53
C SER A 264 -1.62 7.10 5.83
N ALA A 265 -0.62 6.21 5.95
CA ALA A 265 0.66 6.33 5.28
C ALA A 265 0.51 6.26 3.74
N LEU A 266 -0.30 5.31 3.22
CA LEU A 266 -0.62 5.22 1.79
C LEU A 266 -1.28 6.49 1.26
N GLY A 267 -2.22 7.08 2.03
CA GLY A 267 -2.82 8.37 1.68
C GLY A 267 -1.79 9.49 1.58
N SER A 268 -0.77 9.49 2.44
CA SER A 268 0.34 10.44 2.39
C SER A 268 1.24 10.22 1.18
N MET A 269 1.46 8.97 0.75
CA MET A 269 2.22 8.64 -0.47
C MET A 269 1.57 9.24 -1.71
N HIS A 270 0.24 9.15 -1.86
CA HIS A 270 -0.47 9.83 -2.95
C HIS A 270 -0.24 11.34 -2.94
N GLY A 271 -0.22 11.97 -1.76
CA GLY A 271 0.11 13.38 -1.61
C GLY A 271 1.54 13.75 -2.04
N MET A 272 2.47 12.80 -2.03
CA MET A 272 3.85 12.94 -2.49
C MET A 272 4.04 12.62 -3.98
N GLY A 273 2.97 12.26 -4.71
CA GLY A 273 3.01 11.98 -6.14
C GLY A 273 3.19 10.51 -6.53
N PHE A 274 3.12 9.58 -5.57
CA PHE A 274 3.10 8.15 -5.88
C PHE A 274 1.80 7.77 -6.58
N THR A 275 1.88 6.88 -7.56
CA THR A 275 0.74 6.40 -8.35
C THR A 275 -0.07 5.34 -7.61
N ASP A 276 -1.27 5.03 -8.13
CA ASP A 276 -2.08 3.91 -7.63
C ASP A 276 -1.34 2.57 -7.77
N LYS A 277 -0.52 2.42 -8.79
CA LYS A 277 0.30 1.23 -9.02
C LYS A 277 1.37 1.05 -7.94
N ASP A 278 2.10 2.13 -7.61
CA ASP A 278 3.09 2.12 -6.53
C ASP A 278 2.46 1.73 -5.19
N THR A 279 1.29 2.30 -4.88
CA THR A 279 0.57 1.98 -3.64
C THR A 279 0.02 0.55 -3.65
N ASP A 280 -0.37 0.00 -4.81
CA ASP A 280 -0.82 -1.39 -4.93
C ASP A 280 0.32 -2.38 -4.71
N GLU A 281 1.53 -2.10 -5.21
CA GLU A 281 2.72 -2.91 -4.93
C GLU A 281 3.01 -2.96 -3.42
N VAL A 282 2.98 -1.80 -2.77
CA VAL A 282 3.19 -1.72 -1.32
C VAL A 282 2.10 -2.46 -0.54
N LYS A 283 0.82 -2.33 -0.93
CA LYS A 283 -0.30 -3.11 -0.36
C LYS A 283 -0.04 -4.61 -0.48
N GLY A 284 0.49 -5.08 -1.63
CA GLY A 284 0.79 -6.48 -1.86
C GLY A 284 1.77 -7.08 -0.87
N ILE A 285 2.81 -6.32 -0.52
CA ILE A 285 3.78 -6.75 0.47
C ILE A 285 3.11 -7.00 1.82
N PHE A 286 2.15 -6.16 2.21
CA PHE A 286 1.45 -6.29 3.50
C PHE A 286 0.35 -7.35 3.50
N ALA A 287 -0.40 -7.48 2.40
CA ALA A 287 -1.53 -8.41 2.30
C ALA A 287 -1.08 -9.87 2.23
N ASP A 288 0.00 -10.12 1.49
CA ASP A 288 0.43 -11.47 1.14
C ASP A 288 1.49 -12.04 2.12
N THR A 289 1.99 -11.24 3.08
CA THR A 289 3.11 -11.63 3.94
C THR A 289 2.71 -11.74 5.41
N ASN A 290 3.20 -12.77 6.10
CA ASN A 290 3.07 -12.86 7.54
C ASN A 290 3.82 -11.70 8.22
N LEU A 291 3.19 -11.07 9.23
CA LEU A 291 3.74 -9.90 9.91
C LEU A 291 5.15 -10.12 10.47
N VAL A 292 5.43 -11.30 11.06
CA VAL A 292 6.77 -11.60 11.60
C VAL A 292 7.79 -11.64 10.48
N LEU A 293 7.45 -12.31 9.36
CA LEU A 293 8.31 -12.37 8.18
C LEU A 293 8.52 -10.97 7.58
N LEU A 294 7.46 -10.16 7.55
CA LEU A 294 7.52 -8.77 7.09
C LEU A 294 8.49 -7.93 7.93
N LEU A 295 8.42 -8.02 9.26
CA LEU A 295 9.34 -7.32 10.17
C LEU A 295 10.80 -7.77 9.98
N VAL A 296 11.03 -9.07 9.82
CA VAL A 296 12.37 -9.61 9.55
C VAL A 296 12.89 -9.09 8.20
N THR A 297 12.08 -9.16 7.15
CA THR A 297 12.45 -8.66 5.81
C THR A 297 12.76 -7.17 5.85
N PHE A 298 11.95 -6.38 6.56
CA PHE A 298 12.19 -4.96 6.73
C PHE A 298 13.51 -4.68 7.47
N GLY A 299 13.82 -5.43 8.54
CA GLY A 299 15.08 -5.33 9.25
C GLY A 299 16.29 -5.66 8.37
N VAL A 300 16.21 -6.75 7.60
CA VAL A 300 17.26 -7.14 6.65
C VAL A 300 17.45 -6.08 5.55
N SER A 301 16.33 -5.57 4.99
CA SER A 301 16.38 -4.52 3.97
C SER A 301 16.99 -3.21 4.50
N ALA A 302 16.72 -2.86 5.76
CA ALA A 302 17.32 -1.69 6.39
C ALA A 302 18.85 -1.84 6.53
N VAL A 303 19.33 -3.02 6.93
CA VAL A 303 20.78 -3.31 7.00
C VAL A 303 21.39 -3.28 5.59
N HIS A 304 20.70 -3.81 4.60
CA HIS A 304 21.14 -3.78 3.20
C HIS A 304 21.28 -2.34 2.69
N LEU A 305 20.26 -1.51 2.94
CA LEU A 305 20.27 -0.09 2.58
C LEU A 305 21.45 0.66 3.25
N LEU A 306 21.78 0.31 4.50
CA LEU A 306 22.96 0.86 5.18
C LEU A 306 24.26 0.45 4.45
N PHE A 307 24.40 -0.81 4.04
CA PHE A 307 25.57 -1.27 3.29
C PHE A 307 25.67 -0.59 1.93
N ASP A 308 24.56 -0.41 1.21
CA ASP A 308 24.54 0.32 -0.05
C ASP A 308 25.01 1.77 0.14
N PHE A 309 24.50 2.45 1.16
CA PHE A 309 24.96 3.80 1.50
C PHE A 309 26.46 3.86 1.80
N LEU A 310 26.99 2.89 2.57
CA LEU A 310 28.41 2.82 2.88
C LEU A 310 29.26 2.50 1.63
N ALA A 311 28.77 1.63 0.74
CA ALA A 311 29.40 1.29 -0.52
C ALA A 311 29.45 2.51 -1.46
N PHE A 312 28.34 3.22 -1.65
CA PHE A 312 28.30 4.47 -2.43
C PHE A 312 29.26 5.52 -1.88
N LYS A 313 29.29 5.67 -0.56
CA LYS A 313 30.22 6.60 0.07
C LYS A 313 31.68 6.19 -0.17
N SER A 314 32.00 4.92 0.00
CA SER A 314 33.36 4.39 -0.24
C SER A 314 33.79 4.62 -1.70
N ASP A 315 32.88 4.36 -2.63
CA ASP A 315 33.09 4.56 -4.06
C ASP A 315 33.31 6.05 -4.38
N ILE A 316 32.45 6.94 -3.91
CA ILE A 316 32.61 8.39 -4.10
C ILE A 316 33.94 8.88 -3.49
N ASN A 317 34.32 8.42 -2.29
CA ASN A 317 35.58 8.81 -1.65
C ASN A 317 36.79 8.31 -2.43
N PHE A 318 36.75 7.08 -2.92
CA PHE A 318 37.79 6.52 -3.80
C PHE A 318 38.00 7.41 -5.03
N TRP A 319 36.92 7.73 -5.75
CA TRP A 319 36.97 8.58 -6.95
C TRP A 319 37.37 10.02 -6.64
N ARG A 320 36.96 10.56 -5.50
CA ARG A 320 37.31 11.93 -5.08
C ARG A 320 38.80 12.04 -4.72
N GLY A 321 39.36 11.01 -4.10
CA GLY A 321 40.77 10.96 -3.68
C GLY A 321 41.73 10.66 -4.81
N LYS A 322 41.24 10.11 -5.92
CA LYS A 322 42.10 9.69 -7.03
C LYS A 322 42.63 10.88 -7.84
N LYS A 323 43.97 11.03 -7.87
CA LYS A 323 44.65 12.12 -8.57
C LYS A 323 45.12 11.73 -9.97
N SER A 324 45.36 10.41 -10.24
CA SER A 324 45.75 9.89 -11.55
C SER A 324 44.86 8.73 -11.95
N MET A 325 44.67 8.54 -13.26
CA MET A 325 43.84 7.47 -13.84
C MET A 325 44.62 6.20 -14.15
N GLU A 326 45.88 6.12 -13.70
CA GLU A 326 46.70 4.88 -13.85
C GLU A 326 45.98 3.68 -13.24
N GLY A 327 45.88 2.60 -14.00
CA GLY A 327 45.22 1.36 -13.60
C GLY A 327 43.70 1.32 -13.79
N LEU A 328 43.09 2.31 -14.43
CA LEU A 328 41.65 2.33 -14.75
C LEU A 328 41.42 2.45 -16.25
N SER A 329 40.58 1.57 -16.81
CA SER A 329 40.18 1.65 -18.20
C SER A 329 39.12 2.74 -18.41
N ARG A 330 39.42 3.76 -19.20
CA ARG A 330 38.50 4.83 -19.56
C ARG A 330 37.29 4.30 -20.34
N LYS A 331 37.52 3.31 -21.23
CA LYS A 331 36.45 2.68 -22.02
C LYS A 331 35.43 1.97 -21.15
N THR A 332 35.86 1.25 -20.13
CA THR A 332 35.02 0.55 -19.20
C THR A 332 34.13 1.53 -18.38
N ILE A 333 34.70 2.65 -17.95
CA ILE A 333 33.94 3.70 -17.22
C ILE A 333 32.84 4.32 -18.11
N LEU A 334 33.20 4.68 -19.35
CA LEU A 334 32.25 5.21 -20.34
C LEU A 334 31.14 4.21 -20.65
N TRP A 335 31.50 2.94 -20.85
CA TRP A 335 30.52 1.88 -21.14
C TRP A 335 29.54 1.67 -19.98
N ARG A 336 30.04 1.65 -18.74
CA ARG A 336 29.18 1.54 -17.55
C ARG A 336 28.24 2.73 -17.43
N ALA A 337 28.72 3.95 -17.57
CA ALA A 337 27.89 5.14 -17.50
C ALA A 337 26.81 5.16 -18.62
N PHE A 338 27.19 4.77 -19.84
CA PHE A 338 26.25 4.63 -20.95
C PHE A 338 25.19 3.58 -20.65
N SER A 339 25.59 2.37 -20.25
CA SER A 339 24.66 1.28 -19.93
C SER A 339 23.70 1.65 -18.79
N GLN A 340 24.21 2.27 -17.73
CA GLN A 340 23.38 2.70 -16.61
C GLN A 340 22.40 3.82 -17.02
N SER A 341 22.81 4.73 -17.89
CA SER A 341 21.92 5.77 -18.41
C SER A 341 20.81 5.19 -19.28
N VAL A 342 21.14 4.23 -20.16
CA VAL A 342 20.14 3.54 -20.99
C VAL A 342 19.15 2.77 -20.13
N ILE A 343 19.61 2.04 -19.09
CA ILE A 343 18.74 1.34 -18.18
C ILE A 343 17.80 2.33 -17.45
N PHE A 344 18.33 3.44 -16.96
CA PHE A 344 17.51 4.46 -16.30
C PHE A 344 16.44 5.05 -17.22
N LEU A 345 16.80 5.40 -18.47
CA LEU A 345 15.86 5.92 -19.47
C LEU A 345 14.78 4.88 -19.83
N TYR A 346 15.17 3.61 -19.96
CA TYR A 346 14.22 2.51 -20.18
C TYR A 346 13.23 2.35 -19.01
N LEU A 347 13.72 2.35 -17.76
CA LEU A 347 12.86 2.29 -16.58
C LEU A 347 11.90 3.47 -16.47
N MET A 348 12.33 4.65 -16.94
CA MET A 348 11.50 5.86 -16.97
C MET A 348 10.41 5.76 -18.06
N ASP A 349 10.71 5.18 -19.22
CA ASP A 349 9.77 4.98 -20.33
C ASP A 349 8.70 3.92 -19.99
N GLU A 350 9.08 2.85 -19.27
CA GLU A 350 8.20 1.77 -18.82
C GLU A 350 7.30 2.15 -17.63
N GLU A 351 7.24 3.44 -17.25
CA GLU A 351 6.46 3.91 -16.09
C GLU A 351 6.71 3.07 -14.82
N THR A 352 7.96 2.65 -14.61
CA THR A 352 8.35 1.84 -13.46
C THR A 352 8.13 2.60 -12.15
N SER A 353 7.78 1.86 -11.10
CA SER A 353 7.58 2.39 -9.74
C SER A 353 8.70 3.35 -9.31
N LEU A 354 8.33 4.48 -8.71
CA LEU A 354 9.28 5.45 -8.15
C LEU A 354 10.25 4.83 -7.15
N LEU A 355 9.87 3.76 -6.47
CA LEU A 355 10.73 3.03 -5.54
C LEU A 355 11.96 2.42 -6.24
N VAL A 356 11.83 2.03 -7.49
CA VAL A 356 12.94 1.49 -8.32
C VAL A 356 13.63 2.60 -9.09
N LEU A 357 12.87 3.57 -9.59
CA LEU A 357 13.37 4.64 -10.44
C LEU A 357 14.35 5.58 -9.71
N ILE A 358 14.05 5.94 -8.45
CA ILE A 358 14.89 6.85 -7.65
C ILE A 358 16.30 6.26 -7.41
N PRO A 359 16.49 5.03 -6.90
CA PRO A 359 17.82 4.44 -6.73
C PRO A 359 18.57 4.28 -8.06
N ALA A 360 17.89 3.88 -9.14
CA ALA A 360 18.47 3.76 -10.46
C ALA A 360 18.98 5.12 -11.00
N GLY A 361 18.22 6.19 -10.80
CA GLY A 361 18.60 7.56 -11.17
C GLY A 361 19.80 8.07 -10.40
N VAL A 362 19.85 7.84 -9.08
CA VAL A 362 21.02 8.17 -8.25
C VAL A 362 22.26 7.41 -8.74
N GLY A 363 22.13 6.13 -9.04
CA GLY A 363 23.20 5.31 -9.62
C GLY A 363 23.72 5.88 -10.94
N ALA A 364 22.81 6.23 -11.86
CA ALA A 364 23.16 6.82 -13.14
C ALA A 364 23.92 8.16 -12.99
N ILE A 365 23.47 9.05 -12.09
CA ILE A 365 24.15 10.31 -11.79
C ILE A 365 25.58 10.08 -11.27
N ILE A 366 25.78 9.10 -10.38
CA ILE A 366 27.09 8.76 -9.85
C ILE A 366 28.01 8.25 -10.98
N GLU A 367 27.54 7.36 -11.84
CA GLU A 367 28.36 6.85 -12.97
C GLU A 367 28.72 7.97 -13.97
N ILE A 368 27.78 8.89 -14.27
CA ILE A 368 28.07 10.09 -15.11
C ILE A 368 29.14 10.97 -14.44
N TRP A 369 29.03 11.19 -13.12
CA TRP A 369 30.03 11.96 -12.38
C TRP A 369 31.42 11.31 -12.44
N LYS A 370 31.53 9.97 -12.39
CA LYS A 370 32.79 9.24 -12.57
C LYS A 370 33.41 9.49 -13.95
N VAL A 371 32.58 9.56 -15.01
CA VAL A 371 33.06 9.89 -16.37
C VAL A 371 33.69 11.27 -16.40
N THR A 372 33.06 12.29 -15.79
CA THR A 372 33.66 13.65 -15.77
C THR A 372 35.01 13.67 -15.08
N LYS A 373 35.18 12.86 -14.01
CA LYS A 373 36.46 12.68 -13.33
C LYS A 373 37.48 11.93 -14.18
N ALA A 374 37.04 10.86 -14.86
CA ALA A 374 37.92 10.00 -15.67
C ALA A 374 38.48 10.71 -16.91
N LEU A 375 37.69 11.62 -17.49
CA LEU A 375 38.04 12.39 -18.68
C LEU A 375 38.69 13.74 -18.36
N HIS A 376 38.94 14.08 -17.08
CA HIS A 376 39.39 15.42 -16.64
C HIS A 376 38.57 16.57 -17.20
N VAL A 377 37.28 16.31 -17.41
CA VAL A 377 36.35 17.33 -17.93
C VAL A 377 35.89 18.18 -16.77
N SER A 378 36.16 19.46 -16.79
CA SER A 378 35.56 20.42 -15.87
C SER A 378 34.30 21.01 -16.49
N ILE A 379 33.14 20.65 -15.94
CA ILE A 379 31.86 21.24 -16.29
C ILE A 379 31.71 22.52 -15.47
N SER A 380 31.86 23.68 -16.11
CA SER A 380 31.54 24.98 -15.54
C SER A 380 30.22 25.48 -16.15
N PHE A 381 29.49 26.35 -15.44
CA PHE A 381 28.24 26.95 -15.92
C PHE A 381 28.41 27.76 -17.22
N SER A 382 29.67 28.03 -17.63
CA SER A 382 30.04 28.78 -18.86
C SER A 382 30.61 27.91 -19.99
N GLY A 383 30.69 26.56 -19.85
CA GLY A 383 31.18 25.66 -20.89
C GLY A 383 31.88 24.41 -20.39
N ILE A 384 32.16 23.49 -21.32
CA ILE A 384 32.89 22.23 -21.07
C ILE A 384 34.33 22.45 -21.49
N SER A 385 35.31 22.29 -20.57
CA SER A 385 36.73 22.33 -20.87
C SER A 385 37.36 20.94 -20.65
N PHE A 386 38.21 20.50 -21.60
CA PHE A 386 38.96 19.26 -21.50
C PHE A 386 40.40 19.56 -21.03
N GLY A 387 40.85 18.88 -20.00
CA GLY A 387 42.25 18.96 -19.57
C GLY A 387 43.11 17.97 -20.37
N GLU A 388 44.17 18.43 -20.97
CA GLU A 388 45.10 17.67 -21.81
C GLU A 388 46.28 17.21 -20.94
N ASP A 389 46.40 15.91 -20.62
CA ASP A 389 47.55 15.29 -20.01
C ASP A 389 48.10 14.17 -20.94
N SER A 390 49.03 14.52 -21.78
CA SER A 390 49.59 13.67 -22.83
C SER A 390 50.45 12.47 -22.36
N LYS A 391 50.83 12.39 -21.08
CA LYS A 391 51.63 11.27 -20.52
C LYS A 391 50.80 10.09 -19.99
N VAL A 392 49.50 10.27 -19.77
CA VAL A 392 48.60 9.23 -19.22
C VAL A 392 48.00 8.34 -20.33
N GLU A 393 48.03 8.78 -21.58
CA GLU A 393 47.43 8.06 -22.71
C GLU A 393 48.10 6.73 -23.07
N ALA A 394 49.41 6.60 -22.93
CA ALA A 394 50.13 5.38 -23.32
C ALA A 394 49.82 4.19 -22.40
N ASN A 395 49.74 4.40 -21.08
CA ASN A 395 49.43 3.34 -20.11
C ASN A 395 47.93 2.98 -20.07
N THR A 396 47.04 3.90 -20.38
CA THR A 396 45.59 3.62 -20.42
C THR A 396 45.22 2.84 -21.68
N ALA A 397 45.89 3.03 -22.80
CA ALA A 397 45.63 2.28 -24.05
C ALA A 397 45.94 0.78 -23.89
N GLU A 398 46.99 0.46 -23.13
CA GLU A 398 47.36 -0.94 -22.84
C GLU A 398 46.35 -1.63 -21.91
N LEU A 399 45.87 -0.93 -20.88
CA LEU A 399 44.83 -1.42 -19.98
C LEU A 399 43.47 -1.56 -20.65
N ASP A 400 43.13 -0.67 -21.56
CA ASP A 400 41.93 -0.75 -22.39
C ASP A 400 41.95 -1.98 -23.31
N GLY A 401 43.11 -2.34 -23.84
CA GLY A 401 43.34 -3.54 -24.65
C GLY A 401 43.17 -4.84 -23.84
N VAL A 402 43.59 -4.84 -22.57
CA VAL A 402 43.40 -5.97 -21.66
C VAL A 402 41.94 -6.11 -21.23
N ALA A 403 41.27 -5.01 -20.85
CA ALA A 403 39.86 -5.03 -20.42
C ALA A 403 38.92 -5.52 -21.52
N MET A 404 39.17 -5.18 -22.79
CA MET A 404 38.37 -5.66 -23.92
C MET A 404 38.53 -7.14 -24.23
N ARG A 405 39.68 -7.76 -23.87
CA ARG A 405 39.88 -9.22 -23.99
C ARG A 405 39.14 -10.05 -22.95
N TYR A 406 38.72 -9.44 -21.82
CA TYR A 406 37.92 -10.12 -20.80
C TYR A 406 36.41 -9.91 -21.02
N LEU A 407 36.00 -9.02 -21.93
CA LEU A 407 34.61 -8.75 -22.27
C LEU A 407 34.16 -9.43 -23.58
N SER A 408 35.08 -10.01 -24.34
CA SER A 408 34.83 -10.86 -25.51
C SER A 408 34.86 -12.34 -25.11
#